data_4b1542674f2e84b0ca25c8ebcff130a2
#
_entry.id   4b1542674f2e84b0ca25c8ebcff130a2
#
_cell.length_a   1.000
_cell.length_b   1.000
_cell.length_c   1.000
_cell.angle_alpha   90.00
_cell.angle_beta   90.00
_cell.angle_gamma   90.00
#
_symmetry.space_group_name_H-M   'P 1'
#
loop_
_entity.id
_entity.type
_entity.pdbx_description
1 polymer ?
#
loop_
_entity_poly.entity_id
_entity_poly.type
_entity_poly.pdbx_seq_one_letter_code
_entity_poly.pdbx_strand_id
1 'polypeptide(L)'
;LKVLSTIHKIPFRALQRMTLLNPGAVDLVKLLAMLAMLLDHFNTLFLSPLRPELYALGRAAFPLFSLIWAINVNRKPERLQFQANRLWLWAVVTQPVFMLAFRQLDPWYALNILFVFAGTTQLLAWHRQSGTCGLAAGTALLAVLAWPLSPASYGLQGEILTVGLAVIAGSASAQVRYCAGWAVFLSLVTLNGASHLATMPVATLVFATLPTCLFPWMVVTAAQQLMADKHRRWLPARFFYPVYAGHLLLAGTIVYFV
;
A
#
# COMPACT_ATOMS: atom_id res chain seq x y z
N LEU A 1 15.85 -8.62 -32.62
CA LEU A 1 15.91 -7.37 -31.80
C LEU A 1 14.54 -6.73 -31.58
N LYS A 2 13.65 -6.58 -32.60
CA LYS A 2 12.29 -6.02 -32.47
C LYS A 2 11.36 -6.87 -31.59
N VAL A 3 11.44 -8.21 -31.63
CA VAL A 3 10.61 -9.12 -30.83
C VAL A 3 10.98 -9.06 -29.34
N LEU A 4 12.27 -9.04 -29.02
CA LEU A 4 12.75 -8.86 -27.63
C LEU A 4 12.34 -7.51 -27.04
N SER A 5 12.34 -6.43 -27.83
CA SER A 5 11.89 -5.11 -27.38
C SER A 5 10.38 -5.04 -27.11
N THR A 6 9.60 -5.96 -27.69
CA THR A 6 8.15 -6.05 -27.50
C THR A 6 7.80 -6.85 -26.24
N ILE A 7 8.50 -7.96 -25.99
CA ILE A 7 8.29 -8.82 -24.82
C ILE A 7 8.61 -8.06 -23.51
N HIS A 8 9.67 -7.24 -23.48
CA HIS A 8 10.02 -6.42 -22.32
C HIS A 8 8.99 -5.33 -21.97
N LYS A 9 8.09 -4.97 -22.88
CA LYS A 9 7.08 -3.90 -22.67
C LYS A 9 5.75 -4.41 -22.10
N ILE A 10 5.47 -5.72 -22.16
CA ILE A 10 4.16 -6.30 -21.82
C ILE A 10 3.82 -6.17 -20.33
N PRO A 11 4.69 -6.55 -19.36
CA PRO A 11 4.32 -6.49 -17.94
C PRO A 11 4.07 -5.06 -17.44
N PHE A 12 4.81 -4.08 -17.95
CA PHE A 12 4.67 -2.66 -17.54
C PHE A 12 3.43 -1.99 -18.13
N ARG A 13 2.97 -2.42 -19.30
CA ARG A 13 1.68 -1.98 -19.86
C ARG A 13 0.50 -2.52 -19.04
N ALA A 14 0.60 -3.74 -18.54
CA ALA A 14 -0.40 -4.31 -17.65
C ALA A 14 -0.47 -3.52 -16.34
N LEU A 15 0.67 -3.22 -15.71
CA LEU A 15 0.73 -2.43 -14.48
C LEU A 15 0.16 -1.01 -14.68
N GLN A 16 0.45 -0.37 -15.81
CA GLN A 16 -0.14 0.94 -16.15
C GLN A 16 -1.67 0.84 -16.33
N ARG A 17 -2.18 -0.23 -16.96
CA ARG A 17 -3.63 -0.44 -17.09
C ARG A 17 -4.32 -0.59 -15.74
N MET A 18 -3.65 -1.16 -14.72
CA MET A 18 -4.17 -1.27 -13.36
C MET A 18 -4.40 0.11 -12.71
N THR A 19 -3.69 1.16 -13.13
CA THR A 19 -3.91 2.52 -12.64
C THR A 19 -5.11 3.23 -13.30
N LEU A 20 -5.69 2.66 -14.36
CA LEU A 20 -6.81 3.22 -15.13
C LEU A 20 -8.16 2.62 -14.67
N LEU A 21 -8.42 2.65 -13.36
CA LEU A 21 -9.67 2.16 -12.80
C LEU A 21 -10.77 3.23 -12.88
N ASN A 22 -11.99 2.80 -13.24
CA ASN A 22 -13.16 3.63 -13.10
C ASN A 22 -13.55 3.83 -11.62
N PRO A 23 -14.39 4.82 -11.27
CA PRO A 23 -14.72 5.11 -9.88
C PRO A 23 -15.35 3.96 -9.11
N GLY A 24 -16.21 3.15 -9.75
CA GLY A 24 -16.83 1.99 -9.11
C GLY A 24 -15.82 0.87 -8.82
N ALA A 25 -14.90 0.60 -9.77
CA ALA A 25 -13.83 -0.37 -9.58
C ALA A 25 -12.87 0.05 -8.46
N VAL A 26 -12.53 1.36 -8.36
CA VAL A 26 -11.72 1.87 -7.24
C VAL A 26 -12.40 1.60 -5.89
N ASP A 27 -13.70 1.79 -5.79
CA ASP A 27 -14.43 1.55 -4.54
C ASP A 27 -14.49 0.05 -4.21
N LEU A 28 -14.66 -0.83 -5.20
CA LEU A 28 -14.60 -2.29 -4.99
C LEU A 28 -13.21 -2.74 -4.54
N VAL A 29 -12.15 -2.28 -5.22
CA VAL A 29 -10.76 -2.59 -4.82
C VAL A 29 -10.48 -2.10 -3.40
N LYS A 30 -10.98 -0.92 -3.02
CA LYS A 30 -10.85 -0.38 -1.67
C LYS A 30 -11.54 -1.27 -0.62
N LEU A 31 -12.75 -1.75 -0.91
CA LEU A 31 -13.49 -2.64 -0.02
C LEU A 31 -12.74 -3.96 0.15
N LEU A 32 -12.28 -4.58 -0.94
CA LEU A 32 -11.54 -5.84 -0.89
C LEU A 32 -10.19 -5.70 -0.18
N ALA A 33 -9.47 -4.58 -0.40
CA ALA A 33 -8.25 -4.28 0.35
C ALA A 33 -8.50 -4.15 1.86
N MET A 34 -9.62 -3.52 2.22
CA MET A 34 -10.02 -3.39 3.62
C MET A 34 -10.39 -4.74 4.24
N LEU A 35 -11.12 -5.58 3.53
CA LEU A 35 -11.43 -6.94 4.00
C LEU A 35 -10.16 -7.78 4.19
N ALA A 36 -9.22 -7.72 3.24
CA ALA A 36 -7.93 -8.40 3.35
C ALA A 36 -7.15 -7.92 4.59
N MET A 37 -7.13 -6.61 4.85
CA MET A 37 -6.50 -6.03 6.04
C MET A 37 -7.18 -6.50 7.34
N LEU A 38 -8.50 -6.52 7.38
CA LEU A 38 -9.25 -7.00 8.56
C LEU A 38 -8.97 -8.48 8.84
N LEU A 39 -8.90 -9.32 7.80
CA LEU A 39 -8.54 -10.73 7.93
C LEU A 39 -7.11 -10.92 8.44
N ASP A 40 -6.16 -10.12 7.96
CA ASP A 40 -4.77 -10.14 8.44
C ASP A 40 -4.66 -9.76 9.92
N HIS A 41 -5.31 -8.67 10.32
CA HIS A 41 -5.32 -8.23 11.72
C HIS A 41 -6.05 -9.23 12.62
N PHE A 42 -7.16 -9.79 12.16
CA PHE A 42 -7.86 -10.84 12.90
C PHE A 42 -6.98 -12.08 13.11
N ASN A 43 -6.30 -12.54 12.05
CA ASN A 43 -5.37 -13.65 12.13
C ASN A 43 -4.23 -13.35 13.11
N THR A 44 -3.63 -12.15 13.01
CA THR A 44 -2.45 -11.78 13.80
C THR A 44 -2.77 -11.55 15.28
N LEU A 45 -3.94 -10.98 15.59
CA LEU A 45 -4.29 -10.56 16.96
C LEU A 45 -5.05 -11.63 17.74
N PHE A 46 -5.79 -12.52 17.07
CA PHE A 46 -6.74 -13.42 17.77
C PHE A 46 -6.51 -14.91 17.52
N LEU A 47 -5.66 -15.29 16.55
CA LEU A 47 -5.43 -16.71 16.27
C LEU A 47 -4.05 -17.19 16.71
N SER A 48 -4.05 -18.28 17.47
CA SER A 48 -2.82 -19.01 17.85
C SER A 48 -3.09 -20.51 17.75
N PRO A 49 -2.45 -21.24 16.81
CA PRO A 49 -1.46 -20.76 15.83
C PRO A 49 -2.08 -19.93 14.71
N LEU A 50 -1.26 -19.09 14.08
CA LEU A 50 -1.63 -18.31 12.90
C LEU A 50 -2.11 -19.22 11.75
N ARG A 51 -3.11 -18.76 11.00
CA ARG A 51 -3.61 -19.46 9.80
C ARG A 51 -2.90 -18.92 8.57
N PRO A 52 -2.10 -19.74 7.86
CA PRO A 52 -1.32 -19.28 6.72
C PRO A 52 -2.18 -18.81 5.55
N GLU A 53 -3.40 -19.35 5.40
CA GLU A 53 -4.34 -18.93 4.36
C GLU A 53 -4.84 -17.49 4.58
N LEU A 54 -5.19 -17.14 5.83
CA LEU A 54 -5.60 -15.77 6.18
C LEU A 54 -4.43 -14.80 6.06
N TYR A 55 -3.23 -15.23 6.47
CA TYR A 55 -2.00 -14.47 6.25
C TYR A 55 -1.79 -14.18 4.76
N ALA A 56 -1.91 -15.18 3.89
CA ALA A 56 -1.76 -15.01 2.46
C ALA A 56 -2.77 -14.02 1.87
N LEU A 57 -4.05 -14.11 2.28
CA LEU A 57 -5.08 -13.15 1.84
C LEU A 57 -4.76 -11.71 2.29
N GLY A 58 -4.26 -11.55 3.51
CA GLY A 58 -3.83 -10.26 4.05
C GLY A 58 -2.75 -9.56 3.23
N ARG A 59 -1.88 -10.32 2.56
CA ARG A 59 -0.75 -9.77 1.76
C ARG A 59 -1.20 -8.89 0.58
N ALA A 60 -2.45 -9.01 0.15
CA ALA A 60 -3.01 -8.14 -0.88
C ALA A 60 -3.32 -6.72 -0.39
N ALA A 61 -3.54 -6.52 0.91
CA ALA A 61 -4.08 -5.27 1.45
C ALA A 61 -3.22 -4.05 1.12
N PHE A 62 -1.95 -4.07 1.52
CA PHE A 62 -1.07 -2.92 1.35
C PHE A 62 -0.78 -2.56 -0.13
N PRO A 63 -0.45 -3.51 -1.02
CA PRO A 63 -0.32 -3.21 -2.45
C PRO A 63 -1.58 -2.58 -3.07
N LEU A 64 -2.76 -3.07 -2.70
CA LEU A 64 -4.04 -2.51 -3.18
C LEU A 64 -4.28 -1.09 -2.66
N PHE A 65 -4.02 -0.83 -1.37
CA PHE A 65 -4.12 0.52 -0.83
C PHE A 65 -3.12 1.47 -1.46
N SER A 66 -1.88 1.03 -1.70
CA SER A 66 -0.85 1.81 -2.39
C SER A 66 -1.25 2.14 -3.82
N LEU A 67 -1.87 1.20 -4.54
CA LEU A 67 -2.42 1.44 -5.87
C LEU A 67 -3.55 2.49 -5.86
N ILE A 68 -4.52 2.34 -4.95
CA ILE A 68 -5.63 3.30 -4.79
C ILE A 68 -5.10 4.69 -4.44
N TRP A 69 -4.13 4.76 -3.54
CA TRP A 69 -3.48 6.00 -3.17
C TRP A 69 -2.78 6.63 -4.38
N ALA A 70 -1.99 5.87 -5.14
CA ALA A 70 -1.31 6.33 -6.34
C ALA A 70 -2.27 6.91 -7.39
N ILE A 71 -3.41 6.25 -7.61
CA ILE A 71 -4.47 6.75 -8.49
C ILE A 71 -5.03 8.09 -7.97
N ASN A 72 -5.28 8.19 -6.67
CA ASN A 72 -5.91 9.38 -6.07
C ASN A 72 -4.99 10.62 -6.07
N VAL A 73 -3.69 10.47 -5.76
CA VAL A 73 -2.74 11.59 -5.77
C VAL A 73 -2.51 12.13 -7.19
N ASN A 74 -2.57 11.26 -8.21
CA ASN A 74 -2.42 11.65 -9.60
C ASN A 74 -3.70 12.26 -10.21
N ARG A 75 -4.87 11.99 -9.63
CA ARG A 75 -6.16 12.60 -10.09
C ARG A 75 -6.31 14.06 -9.68
N LYS A 76 -5.71 14.49 -8.57
CA LYS A 76 -5.83 15.85 -8.02
C LYS A 76 -4.49 16.36 -7.50
N PRO A 77 -3.51 16.53 -8.39
CA PRO A 77 -2.16 16.90 -7.99
C PRO A 77 -2.08 18.33 -7.39
N GLU A 78 -3.05 19.18 -7.67
CA GLU A 78 -3.16 20.53 -7.08
C GLU A 78 -3.51 20.50 -5.57
N ARG A 79 -4.00 19.37 -5.06
CA ARG A 79 -4.41 19.20 -3.65
C ARG A 79 -3.45 18.35 -2.82
N LEU A 80 -2.24 18.07 -3.32
CA LEU A 80 -1.29 17.17 -2.65
C LEU A 80 -0.99 17.62 -1.22
N GLN A 81 -0.72 18.92 -0.99
CA GLN A 81 -0.43 19.39 0.37
C GLN A 81 -1.63 19.24 1.32
N PHE A 82 -2.83 19.49 0.85
CA PHE A 82 -4.05 19.28 1.64
C PHE A 82 -4.26 17.77 1.94
N GLN A 83 -3.94 16.91 0.98
CA GLN A 83 -4.02 15.46 1.16
C GLN A 83 -2.94 14.98 2.16
N ALA A 84 -1.72 15.50 2.08
CA ALA A 84 -0.64 15.20 3.01
C ALA A 84 -1.02 15.58 4.44
N ASN A 85 -1.48 16.83 4.65
CA ASN A 85 -1.90 17.31 5.98
C ASN A 85 -2.99 16.43 6.60
N ARG A 86 -3.97 16.00 5.78
CA ARG A 86 -5.03 15.09 6.23
C ARG A 86 -4.50 13.72 6.59
N LEU A 87 -3.56 13.17 5.81
CA LEU A 87 -2.94 11.87 6.09
C LEU A 87 -2.09 11.94 7.36
N TRP A 88 -1.31 13.00 7.55
CA TRP A 88 -0.57 13.23 8.79
C TRP A 88 -1.50 13.27 10.00
N LEU A 89 -2.60 14.03 9.92
CA LEU A 89 -3.58 14.10 10.99
C LEU A 89 -4.11 12.70 11.35
N TRP A 90 -4.56 11.93 10.35
CA TRP A 90 -5.09 10.59 10.60
C TRP A 90 -4.01 9.61 11.07
N ALA A 91 -2.78 9.71 10.58
CA ALA A 91 -1.66 8.90 11.04
C ALA A 91 -1.40 9.12 12.54
N VAL A 92 -1.35 10.39 12.98
CA VAL A 92 -1.15 10.76 14.38
C VAL A 92 -2.35 10.35 15.25
N VAL A 93 -3.57 10.63 14.81
CA VAL A 93 -4.80 10.25 15.57
C VAL A 93 -4.93 8.75 15.72
N THR A 94 -4.54 7.98 14.70
CA THR A 94 -4.62 6.51 14.74
C THR A 94 -3.46 5.86 15.49
N GLN A 95 -2.34 6.55 15.68
CA GLN A 95 -1.15 5.96 16.32
C GLN A 95 -1.41 5.39 17.72
N PRO A 96 -2.11 6.07 18.65
CA PRO A 96 -2.39 5.50 19.97
C PRO A 96 -3.21 4.20 19.91
N VAL A 97 -4.21 4.13 19.04
CA VAL A 97 -5.04 2.90 18.89
C VAL A 97 -4.25 1.78 18.22
N PHE A 98 -3.35 2.11 17.28
CA PHE A 98 -2.42 1.14 16.70
C PHE A 98 -1.48 0.56 17.78
N MET A 99 -0.86 1.43 18.58
CA MET A 99 0.02 1.01 19.68
C MET A 99 -0.72 0.14 20.71
N LEU A 100 -1.99 0.45 20.99
CA LEU A 100 -2.81 -0.37 21.88
C LEU A 100 -3.07 -1.76 21.31
N ALA A 101 -3.44 -1.85 20.02
CA ALA A 101 -3.77 -3.11 19.36
C ALA A 101 -2.57 -4.04 19.22
N PHE A 102 -1.40 -3.50 18.88
CA PHE A 102 -0.17 -4.25 18.57
C PHE A 102 0.89 -4.20 19.69
N ARG A 103 0.56 -3.75 20.88
CA ARG A 103 1.49 -3.54 22.01
C ARG A 103 2.38 -4.74 22.37
N GLN A 104 1.90 -5.96 22.09
CA GLN A 104 2.62 -7.20 22.40
C GLN A 104 3.43 -7.73 21.21
N LEU A 105 3.21 -7.18 20.00
CA LEU A 105 3.77 -7.66 18.75
C LEU A 105 4.82 -6.71 18.18
N ASP A 106 4.58 -5.41 18.28
CA ASP A 106 5.41 -4.37 17.69
C ASP A 106 6.11 -3.51 18.76
N PRO A 107 7.32 -3.01 18.48
CA PRO A 107 8.02 -2.10 19.37
C PRO A 107 7.27 -0.76 19.48
N TRP A 108 7.43 -0.08 20.63
CA TRP A 108 6.75 1.19 20.93
C TRP A 108 6.95 2.30 19.89
N TYR A 109 8.05 2.28 19.14
CA TYR A 109 8.36 3.26 18.10
C TYR A 109 7.78 2.91 16.72
N ALA A 110 7.15 1.74 16.58
CA ALA A 110 6.56 1.31 15.33
C ALA A 110 5.41 2.26 14.90
N LEU A 111 5.46 2.71 13.67
CA LEU A 111 4.45 3.60 13.10
C LEU A 111 3.41 2.83 12.28
N ASN A 112 2.17 3.28 12.36
CA ASN A 112 1.09 2.72 11.55
C ASN A 112 1.23 3.07 10.06
N ILE A 113 0.54 2.31 9.20
CA ILE A 113 0.66 2.39 7.73
C ILE A 113 0.30 3.76 7.12
N LEU A 114 -0.48 4.59 7.83
CA LEU A 114 -0.85 5.91 7.31
C LEU A 114 0.35 6.86 7.23
N PHE A 115 1.41 6.63 8.02
CA PHE A 115 2.64 7.40 7.93
C PHE A 115 3.38 7.15 6.60
N VAL A 116 3.31 5.94 6.01
CA VAL A 116 3.82 5.68 4.66
C VAL A 116 3.12 6.58 3.64
N PHE A 117 1.78 6.61 3.67
CA PHE A 117 1.01 7.45 2.76
C PHE A 117 1.17 8.94 3.02
N ALA A 118 1.33 9.36 4.28
CA ALA A 118 1.56 10.74 4.65
C ALA A 118 2.94 11.23 4.14
N GLY A 119 4.00 10.48 4.42
CA GLY A 119 5.37 10.79 3.98
C GLY A 119 5.49 10.84 2.47
N THR A 120 4.98 9.82 1.78
CA THR A 120 5.02 9.75 0.31
C THR A 120 4.19 10.85 -0.36
N THR A 121 3.02 11.23 0.21
CA THR A 121 2.24 12.38 -0.29
C THR A 121 2.98 13.69 -0.05
N GLN A 122 3.66 13.83 1.10
CA GLN A 122 4.46 15.02 1.42
C GLN A 122 5.63 15.19 0.47
N LEU A 123 6.33 14.11 0.13
CA LEU A 123 7.39 14.13 -0.89
C LEU A 123 6.85 14.65 -2.22
N LEU A 124 5.72 14.12 -2.70
CA LEU A 124 5.11 14.57 -3.96
C LEU A 124 4.67 16.05 -3.89
N ALA A 125 4.12 16.49 -2.76
CA ALA A 125 3.71 17.88 -2.55
C ALA A 125 4.91 18.83 -2.60
N TRP A 126 5.98 18.53 -1.87
CA TRP A 126 7.19 19.35 -1.84
C TRP A 126 7.92 19.34 -3.19
N HIS A 127 8.01 18.18 -3.87
CA HIS A 127 8.57 18.13 -5.21
C HIS A 127 7.81 19.05 -6.18
N ARG A 128 6.49 19.07 -6.10
CA ARG A 128 5.66 19.94 -6.94
C ARG A 128 5.83 21.43 -6.61
N GLN A 129 6.04 21.78 -5.34
CA GLN A 129 6.18 23.16 -4.88
C GLN A 129 7.59 23.73 -5.14
N SER A 130 8.63 22.94 -4.92
CA SER A 130 10.02 23.40 -4.84
C SER A 130 10.98 22.59 -5.73
N GLY A 131 10.46 21.79 -6.66
CA GLY A 131 11.26 21.02 -7.63
C GLY A 131 12.27 20.10 -6.95
N THR A 132 13.54 20.20 -7.33
CA THR A 132 14.62 19.34 -6.82
C THR A 132 14.88 19.52 -5.33
N CYS A 133 14.77 20.73 -4.79
CA CYS A 133 14.91 20.97 -3.33
C CYS A 133 13.80 20.25 -2.56
N GLY A 134 12.56 20.34 -3.05
CA GLY A 134 11.44 19.62 -2.45
C GLY A 134 11.56 18.09 -2.57
N LEU A 135 12.11 17.61 -3.66
CA LEU A 135 12.43 16.18 -3.84
C LEU A 135 13.48 15.72 -2.82
N ALA A 136 14.56 16.47 -2.65
CA ALA A 136 15.61 16.15 -1.69
C ALA A 136 15.07 16.14 -0.24
N ALA A 137 14.30 17.18 0.15
CA ALA A 137 13.68 17.25 1.48
C ALA A 137 12.69 16.09 1.71
N GLY A 138 11.86 15.75 0.72
CA GLY A 138 10.94 14.62 0.80
C GLY A 138 11.64 13.28 0.89
N THR A 139 12.74 13.08 0.16
CA THR A 139 13.56 11.86 0.24
C THR A 139 14.22 11.74 1.61
N ALA A 140 14.73 12.83 2.18
CA ALA A 140 15.28 12.83 3.53
C ALA A 140 14.19 12.48 4.58
N LEU A 141 12.97 13.01 4.42
CA LEU A 141 11.83 12.65 5.27
C LEU A 141 11.54 11.15 5.21
N LEU A 142 11.46 10.55 4.01
CA LEU A 142 11.23 9.11 3.86
C LEU A 142 12.38 8.30 4.46
N ALA A 143 13.64 8.69 4.26
CA ALA A 143 14.77 7.99 4.86
C ALA A 143 14.69 7.95 6.40
N VAL A 144 14.21 9.03 7.03
CA VAL A 144 13.96 9.06 8.49
C VAL A 144 12.79 8.18 8.88
N LEU A 145 11.70 8.18 8.11
CA LEU A 145 10.51 7.38 8.38
C LEU A 145 10.73 5.89 8.14
N ALA A 146 11.63 5.49 7.24
CA ALA A 146 11.87 4.09 6.88
C ALA A 146 12.19 3.22 8.11
N TRP A 147 12.96 3.75 9.08
CA TRP A 147 13.31 3.01 10.28
C TRP A 147 12.09 2.71 11.18
N PRO A 148 11.27 3.68 11.65
CA PRO A 148 10.13 3.40 12.50
C PRO A 148 8.96 2.73 11.76
N LEU A 149 8.94 2.76 10.43
CA LEU A 149 7.98 2.02 9.62
C LEU A 149 8.36 0.56 9.39
N SER A 150 9.64 0.18 9.60
CA SER A 150 10.13 -1.17 9.30
C SER A 150 9.44 -2.28 10.09
N PRO A 151 9.12 -2.15 11.39
CA PRO A 151 8.53 -3.25 12.14
C PRO A 151 7.11 -3.63 11.69
N ALA A 152 6.26 -2.63 11.41
CA ALA A 152 4.83 -2.85 11.23
C ALA A 152 4.27 -2.39 9.87
N SER A 153 5.02 -1.56 9.13
CA SER A 153 4.50 -0.83 7.96
C SER A 153 5.42 -0.89 6.74
N TYR A 154 6.17 -1.98 6.62
CA TYR A 154 7.02 -2.31 5.48
C TYR A 154 8.23 -1.40 5.22
N GLY A 155 8.49 -0.37 6.02
CA GLY A 155 9.66 0.49 5.92
C GLY A 155 9.96 0.98 4.50
N LEU A 156 11.22 0.89 4.10
CA LEU A 156 11.70 1.33 2.79
C LEU A 156 11.00 0.63 1.62
N GLN A 157 10.70 -0.68 1.72
CA GLN A 157 10.02 -1.43 0.66
C GLN A 157 8.60 -0.88 0.42
N GLY A 158 7.89 -0.54 1.50
CA GLY A 158 6.56 0.07 1.41
C GLY A 158 6.59 1.45 0.78
N GLU A 159 7.58 2.27 1.12
CA GLU A 159 7.76 3.60 0.53
C GLU A 159 8.11 3.51 -0.97
N ILE A 160 9.05 2.64 -1.36
CA ILE A 160 9.43 2.43 -2.77
C ILE A 160 8.24 1.93 -3.59
N LEU A 161 7.46 0.97 -3.06
CA LEU A 161 6.25 0.49 -3.72
C LEU A 161 5.27 1.63 -3.97
N THR A 162 5.00 2.42 -2.94
CA THR A 162 4.01 3.50 -2.96
C THR A 162 4.41 4.61 -3.94
N VAL A 163 5.65 5.11 -3.83
CA VAL A 163 6.19 6.13 -4.75
C VAL A 163 6.27 5.59 -6.18
N GLY A 164 6.76 4.36 -6.36
CA GLY A 164 6.87 3.73 -7.68
C GLY A 164 5.53 3.63 -8.40
N LEU A 165 4.46 3.23 -7.70
CA LEU A 165 3.09 3.20 -8.25
C LEU A 165 2.59 4.60 -8.63
N ALA A 166 2.89 5.63 -7.83
CA ALA A 166 2.52 7.01 -8.16
C ALA A 166 3.25 7.51 -9.43
N VAL A 167 4.53 7.16 -9.58
CA VAL A 167 5.32 7.49 -10.77
C VAL A 167 4.76 6.76 -12.00
N ILE A 168 4.40 5.48 -11.90
CA ILE A 168 3.78 4.73 -13.01
C ILE A 168 2.47 5.37 -13.45
N ALA A 169 1.65 5.79 -12.49
CA ALA A 169 0.35 6.41 -12.76
C ALA A 169 0.45 7.83 -13.37
N GLY A 170 1.48 8.60 -12.99
CA GLY A 170 1.57 10.03 -13.32
C GLY A 170 2.63 10.42 -14.37
N SER A 171 3.65 9.59 -14.61
CA SER A 171 4.74 9.97 -15.51
C SER A 171 4.37 9.83 -16.99
N ALA A 172 4.69 10.82 -17.79
CA ALA A 172 4.61 10.76 -19.26
C ALA A 172 5.76 9.93 -19.88
N SER A 173 6.95 9.92 -19.25
CA SER A 173 8.14 9.22 -19.75
C SER A 173 8.01 7.71 -19.64
N ALA A 174 8.13 7.01 -20.78
CA ALA A 174 8.11 5.55 -20.81
C ALA A 174 9.32 4.93 -20.06
N GLN A 175 10.48 5.57 -20.14
CA GLN A 175 11.69 5.09 -19.45
C GLN A 175 11.55 5.21 -17.94
N VAL A 176 11.01 6.34 -17.44
CA VAL A 176 10.76 6.54 -16.00
C VAL A 176 9.75 5.52 -15.48
N ARG A 177 8.67 5.28 -16.22
CA ARG A 177 7.68 4.23 -15.86
C ARG A 177 8.31 2.83 -15.87
N TYR A 178 9.23 2.56 -16.78
CA TYR A 178 9.94 1.28 -16.83
C TYR A 178 10.81 1.07 -15.58
N CYS A 179 11.62 2.07 -15.22
CA CYS A 179 12.44 2.02 -14.00
C CYS A 179 11.58 1.88 -12.74
N ALA A 180 10.50 2.68 -12.65
CA ALA A 180 9.55 2.59 -11.54
C ALA A 180 8.86 1.20 -11.49
N GLY A 181 8.57 0.60 -12.64
CA GLY A 181 8.01 -0.75 -12.74
C GLY A 181 8.93 -1.82 -12.15
N TRP A 182 10.22 -1.74 -12.39
CA TRP A 182 11.19 -2.63 -11.75
C TRP A 182 11.28 -2.40 -10.24
N ALA A 183 11.28 -1.14 -9.80
CA ALA A 183 11.29 -0.83 -8.37
C ALA A 183 10.04 -1.37 -7.66
N VAL A 184 8.85 -1.22 -8.27
CA VAL A 184 7.60 -1.79 -7.77
C VAL A 184 7.65 -3.33 -7.73
N PHE A 185 8.14 -3.97 -8.80
CA PHE A 185 8.24 -5.43 -8.86
C PHE A 185 9.19 -5.97 -7.77
N LEU A 186 10.37 -5.39 -7.62
CA LEU A 186 11.32 -5.79 -6.59
C LEU A 186 10.77 -5.56 -5.19
N SER A 187 10.07 -4.42 -4.97
CA SER A 187 9.40 -4.17 -3.69
C SER A 187 8.33 -5.21 -3.39
N LEU A 188 7.47 -5.58 -4.35
CA LEU A 188 6.45 -6.61 -4.15
C LEU A 188 7.05 -7.97 -3.79
N VAL A 189 8.14 -8.36 -4.45
CA VAL A 189 8.82 -9.64 -4.19
C VAL A 189 9.43 -9.67 -2.78
N THR A 190 9.98 -8.54 -2.31
CA THR A 190 10.68 -8.46 -1.02
C THR A 190 9.80 -8.04 0.15
N LEU A 191 8.61 -7.50 -0.12
CA LEU A 191 7.74 -6.82 0.86
C LEU A 191 7.40 -7.69 2.08
N ASN A 192 7.07 -8.96 1.87
CA ASN A 192 6.48 -9.82 2.88
C ASN A 192 7.28 -11.10 3.18
N GLY A 193 8.50 -11.23 2.70
CA GLY A 193 9.15 -12.52 2.85
C GLY A 193 10.67 -12.53 2.79
N ALA A 194 11.31 -11.41 2.51
CA ALA A 194 12.76 -11.38 2.30
C ALA A 194 13.55 -11.95 3.50
N SER A 195 13.13 -11.66 4.73
CA SER A 195 13.76 -12.13 5.97
C SER A 195 13.60 -13.63 6.22
N HIS A 196 12.55 -14.26 5.67
CA HIS A 196 12.22 -15.68 5.90
C HIS A 196 12.59 -16.60 4.73
N LEU A 197 13.02 -16.04 3.59
CA LEU A 197 13.39 -16.84 2.42
C LEU A 197 14.52 -17.84 2.70
N ALA A 198 15.46 -17.50 3.57
CA ALA A 198 16.57 -18.38 3.91
C ALA A 198 16.17 -19.52 4.88
N THR A 199 15.18 -19.29 5.74
CA THR A 199 14.77 -20.23 6.79
C THR A 199 13.59 -21.11 6.39
N MET A 200 12.62 -20.54 5.66
CA MET A 200 11.38 -21.21 5.24
C MET A 200 11.01 -20.87 3.78
N PRO A 201 11.84 -21.25 2.78
CA PRO A 201 11.70 -20.76 1.41
C PRO A 201 10.36 -21.11 0.76
N VAL A 202 9.88 -22.35 0.91
CA VAL A 202 8.61 -22.80 0.31
C VAL A 202 7.41 -22.10 0.94
N ALA A 203 7.34 -22.06 2.26
CA ALA A 203 6.24 -21.39 2.97
C ALA A 203 6.20 -19.89 2.66
N THR A 204 7.36 -19.24 2.64
CA THR A 204 7.48 -17.83 2.29
C THR A 204 7.03 -17.57 0.85
N LEU A 205 7.46 -18.40 -0.08
CA LEU A 205 7.05 -18.25 -1.48
C LEU A 205 5.53 -18.40 -1.64
N VAL A 206 4.95 -19.46 -1.06
CA VAL A 206 3.53 -19.80 -1.23
C VAL A 206 2.60 -18.86 -0.48
N PHE A 207 2.91 -18.50 0.77
CA PHE A 207 2.00 -17.74 1.63
C PHE A 207 2.34 -16.25 1.75
N ALA A 208 3.52 -15.82 1.32
CA ALA A 208 3.91 -14.41 1.36
C ALA A 208 4.14 -13.82 -0.04
N THR A 209 5.17 -14.28 -0.75
CA THR A 209 5.61 -13.65 -2.00
C THR A 209 4.59 -13.76 -3.13
N LEU A 210 4.12 -14.98 -3.44
CA LEU A 210 3.14 -15.18 -4.50
C LEU A 210 1.82 -14.46 -4.23
N PRO A 211 1.20 -14.53 -3.03
CA PRO A 211 0.01 -13.75 -2.72
C PRO A 211 0.21 -12.24 -2.86
N THR A 212 1.35 -11.71 -2.40
CA THR A 212 1.66 -10.27 -2.53
C THR A 212 1.71 -9.81 -3.99
N CYS A 213 2.23 -10.66 -4.89
CA CYS A 213 2.34 -10.34 -6.31
C CYS A 213 1.05 -10.60 -7.09
N LEU A 214 0.37 -11.72 -6.83
CA LEU A 214 -0.74 -12.21 -7.65
C LEU A 214 -2.11 -11.68 -7.22
N PHE A 215 -2.40 -11.65 -5.91
CA PHE A 215 -3.74 -11.27 -5.44
C PHE A 215 -4.11 -9.83 -5.78
N PRO A 216 -3.22 -8.82 -5.67
CA PRO A 216 -3.56 -7.47 -6.11
C PRO A 216 -3.92 -7.40 -7.59
N TRP A 217 -3.20 -8.14 -8.44
CA TRP A 217 -3.49 -8.23 -9.87
C TRP A 217 -4.86 -8.89 -10.12
N MET A 218 -5.16 -10.01 -9.45
CA MET A 218 -6.45 -10.71 -9.57
C MET A 218 -7.61 -9.83 -9.11
N VAL A 219 -7.47 -9.14 -7.97
CA VAL A 219 -8.50 -8.25 -7.42
C VAL A 219 -8.78 -7.08 -8.37
N VAL A 220 -7.73 -6.47 -8.93
CA VAL A 220 -7.88 -5.34 -9.85
C VAL A 220 -8.54 -5.78 -11.16
N THR A 221 -8.12 -6.91 -11.74
CA THR A 221 -8.72 -7.42 -12.98
C THR A 221 -10.18 -7.82 -12.78
N ALA A 222 -10.52 -8.48 -11.67
CA ALA A 222 -11.90 -8.80 -11.32
C ALA A 222 -12.73 -7.53 -11.13
N ALA A 223 -12.22 -6.52 -10.42
CA ALA A 223 -12.91 -5.26 -10.21
C ALA A 223 -13.15 -4.50 -11.53
N GLN A 224 -12.20 -4.53 -12.47
CA GLN A 224 -12.37 -3.93 -13.80
C GLN A 224 -13.50 -4.60 -14.58
N GLN A 225 -13.61 -5.93 -14.51
CA GLN A 225 -14.65 -6.70 -15.19
C GLN A 225 -16.03 -6.50 -14.54
N LEU A 226 -16.11 -6.67 -13.22
CA LEU A 226 -17.37 -6.60 -12.48
C LEU A 226 -17.97 -5.18 -12.44
N MET A 227 -17.14 -4.15 -12.53
CA MET A 227 -17.55 -2.74 -12.43
C MET A 227 -17.37 -1.98 -13.75
N ALA A 228 -17.30 -2.67 -14.89
CA ALA A 228 -17.09 -2.05 -16.21
C ALA A 228 -18.04 -0.87 -16.48
N ASP A 229 -19.30 -1.03 -16.15
CA ASP A 229 -20.37 -0.04 -16.38
C ASP A 229 -20.61 0.92 -15.20
N LYS A 230 -19.88 0.78 -14.09
CA LYS A 230 -20.11 1.57 -12.87
C LYS A 230 -19.19 2.80 -12.81
N HIS A 231 -19.60 3.88 -13.48
CA HIS A 231 -18.83 5.13 -13.55
C HIS A 231 -19.01 6.06 -12.34
N ARG A 232 -19.86 5.71 -11.36
CA ARG A 232 -20.10 6.49 -10.14
C ARG A 232 -19.50 5.82 -8.92
N ARG A 233 -19.01 6.62 -7.97
CA ARG A 233 -18.61 6.14 -6.64
C ARG A 233 -19.85 5.77 -5.84
N TRP A 234 -19.75 4.67 -5.10
CA TRP A 234 -20.77 4.17 -4.17
C TRP A 234 -20.28 4.16 -2.73
N LEU A 235 -18.96 4.22 -2.48
CA LEU A 235 -18.41 4.40 -1.15
C LEU A 235 -18.16 5.88 -0.84
N PRO A 236 -18.46 6.34 0.40
CA PRO A 236 -18.11 7.67 0.85
C PRO A 236 -16.60 7.93 0.76
N ALA A 237 -16.21 9.12 0.32
CA ALA A 237 -14.81 9.46 0.08
C ALA A 237 -13.91 9.33 1.33
N ARG A 238 -14.50 9.51 2.54
CA ARG A 238 -13.78 9.48 3.82
C ARG A 238 -13.99 8.18 4.61
N PHE A 239 -14.66 7.19 4.05
CA PHE A 239 -15.04 5.95 4.73
C PHE A 239 -13.84 5.19 5.32
N PHE A 240 -12.72 5.18 4.62
CA PHE A 240 -11.55 4.39 4.99
C PHE A 240 -10.94 4.78 6.34
N TYR A 241 -10.73 6.07 6.62
CA TYR A 241 -10.01 6.51 7.82
C TYR A 241 -10.70 6.13 9.13
N PRO A 242 -12.01 6.42 9.32
CA PRO A 242 -12.70 6.04 10.55
C PRO A 242 -12.82 4.51 10.69
N VAL A 243 -12.97 3.77 9.59
CA VAL A 243 -12.99 2.30 9.66
C VAL A 243 -11.62 1.76 10.04
N TYR A 244 -10.54 2.33 9.50
CA TYR A 244 -9.18 1.93 9.87
C TYR A 244 -8.88 2.22 11.35
N ALA A 245 -9.19 3.39 11.86
CA ALA A 245 -9.02 3.69 13.28
C ALA A 245 -9.97 2.88 14.17
N GLY A 246 -11.24 2.75 13.76
CA GLY A 246 -12.28 2.09 14.53
C GLY A 246 -12.05 0.59 14.72
N HIS A 247 -11.62 -0.14 13.68
CA HIS A 247 -11.33 -1.57 13.84
C HIS A 247 -10.11 -1.83 14.72
N LEU A 248 -9.08 -0.97 14.65
CA LEU A 248 -7.93 -1.06 15.55
C LEU A 248 -8.31 -0.75 17.00
N LEU A 249 -9.19 0.22 17.24
CA LEU A 249 -9.71 0.52 18.55
C LEU A 249 -10.47 -0.69 19.12
N LEU A 250 -11.37 -1.28 18.32
CA LEU A 250 -12.13 -2.47 18.72
C LEU A 250 -11.18 -3.64 19.01
N ALA A 251 -10.25 -3.94 18.11
CA ALA A 251 -9.29 -5.02 18.29
C ALA A 251 -8.40 -4.79 19.51
N GLY A 252 -7.85 -3.58 19.67
CA GLY A 252 -7.01 -3.20 20.79
C GLY A 252 -7.74 -3.27 22.15
N THR A 253 -9.01 -2.89 22.16
CA THR A 253 -9.86 -3.02 23.36
C THR A 253 -10.05 -4.49 23.74
N ILE A 254 -10.37 -5.36 22.77
CA ILE A 254 -10.53 -6.80 23.02
C ILE A 254 -9.21 -7.40 23.53
N VAL A 255 -8.08 -7.14 22.85
CA VAL A 255 -6.74 -7.64 23.27
C VAL A 255 -6.32 -7.10 24.65
N TYR A 256 -6.84 -5.94 25.05
CA TYR A 256 -6.53 -5.37 26.37
C TYR A 256 -7.22 -6.12 27.51
N PHE A 257 -8.45 -6.62 27.30
CA PHE A 257 -9.28 -7.25 28.34
C PHE A 257 -9.23 -8.79 28.30
N VAL A 258 -8.64 -9.40 27.30
CA VAL A 258 -8.42 -10.85 27.17
C VAL A 258 -6.96 -11.20 27.45
#